data_12de2257b665f76cf01a1cbd141d8ef8
#
_entry.id   12de2257b665f76cf01a1cbd141d8ef8
#
_cell.length_a   1.000
_cell.length_b   1.000
_cell.length_c   1.000
_cell.angle_alpha   90.00
_cell.angle_beta   90.00
_cell.angle_gamma   90.00
#
_symmetry.space_group_name_H-M   'P 1'
#
loop_
_entity.id
_entity.type
_entity.pdbx_description
1 polymer ?
#
loop_
_entity_poly.entity_id
_entity_poly.type
_entity_poly.pdbx_seq_one_letter_code
_entity_poly.pdbx_strand_id
1 'polypeptide(L)'
;MSPSLIDNYPTAGPAPTSSTSTKDTRPTIADQLIPTVRPSPPRYFGNMNTSLVESKFLTHPGDLGIVAVGFSGGQGKPGVDAAPAALFESGLLDQLRHDLGYNLHGHDAVHEYADLVPQHDPPHRGMKNPRAVSAVTKRIAEQVYAHAREGRLVLTLGGDHSIAIGTIAGTAKAVRERFAGRKEIAVIWVDAHADINTPETSGSGNVHGMPVSFLTGLARDSDEQFFGWIGDEHRISVSKIVYIGLRDVDPGEKRILRENGIKAFSMFDIDRVPIRSYGIGRVMELALAHIGADTPIHLSFDVDALDPMWAPSTGTPVRGGLTLREGDFICEMVHQTGSLVAVDLVEVNPRLGPAVDAAHDTVRAGCSLVRCALGETLL
;
A
#
# COMPACT_ATOMS: atom_id res chain seq x y z
N MET A 1 26.50 54.35 -12.29
CA MET A 1 26.34 54.94 -13.64
C MET A 1 25.41 54.02 -14.44
N SER A 2 24.14 54.46 -14.51
CA SER A 2 23.17 53.91 -15.47
C SER A 2 23.49 54.41 -16.90
N PRO A 3 22.95 53.78 -17.97
CA PRO A 3 21.67 54.24 -18.45
C PRO A 3 20.65 53.18 -18.87
N SER A 4 19.40 53.57 -18.69
CA SER A 4 18.15 53.11 -19.21
C SER A 4 18.07 53.11 -20.76
N LEU A 5 17.30 52.18 -21.33
CA LEU A 5 16.62 52.39 -22.62
C LEU A 5 15.20 51.80 -22.56
N ILE A 6 14.29 52.73 -22.80
CA ILE A 6 12.84 52.65 -22.90
C ILE A 6 12.47 52.54 -24.39
N ASP A 7 11.32 51.93 -24.65
CA ASP A 7 10.38 52.07 -25.77
C ASP A 7 10.73 51.50 -27.17
N ASN A 8 9.79 50.65 -27.62
CA ASN A 8 8.98 50.95 -28.82
C ASN A 8 7.94 49.86 -29.12
N TYR A 9 6.66 50.20 -28.89
CA TYR A 9 5.52 49.53 -29.53
C TYR A 9 5.13 50.26 -30.79
N PRO A 10 4.82 49.61 -31.94
CA PRO A 10 4.14 50.25 -33.06
C PRO A 10 2.61 50.06 -32.99
N THR A 11 1.93 51.11 -33.31
CA THR A 11 0.49 51.38 -33.37
C THR A 11 -0.25 50.61 -34.48
N ALA A 12 -1.53 50.33 -34.19
CA ALA A 12 -2.50 49.70 -35.06
C ALA A 12 -2.83 50.54 -36.33
N GLY A 13 -3.01 49.86 -37.49
CA GLY A 13 -3.61 50.41 -38.70
C GLY A 13 -4.94 49.70 -39.01
N PRO A 14 -5.85 50.30 -39.80
CA PRO A 14 -7.27 49.99 -39.85
C PRO A 14 -7.68 48.79 -40.70
N ALA A 15 -8.84 48.21 -40.38
CA ALA A 15 -9.47 47.10 -41.06
C ALA A 15 -9.98 47.44 -42.47
N PRO A 16 -9.98 46.50 -43.44
CA PRO A 16 -10.82 46.57 -44.64
C PRO A 16 -12.08 45.68 -44.52
N THR A 17 -13.08 46.21 -45.20
CA THR A 17 -14.47 45.79 -45.31
C THR A 17 -14.69 44.48 -46.08
N SER A 18 -15.71 43.75 -45.64
CA SER A 18 -16.58 42.75 -46.28
C SER A 18 -16.35 42.33 -47.72
N SER A 19 -16.22 40.97 -47.91
CA SER A 19 -16.74 40.29 -49.08
C SER A 19 -17.28 38.88 -48.68
N THR A 20 -18.47 38.63 -49.17
CA THR A 20 -19.24 37.40 -49.11
C THR A 20 -18.44 36.20 -49.71
N SER A 21 -18.35 35.11 -48.97
CA SER A 21 -17.89 33.83 -49.49
C SER A 21 -18.71 32.68 -48.99
N THR A 22 -19.11 31.88 -49.92
CA THR A 22 -19.86 30.63 -49.90
C THR A 22 -19.38 29.63 -48.80
N LYS A 23 -20.34 29.02 -48.12
CA LYS A 23 -20.13 27.91 -47.16
C LYS A 23 -19.48 26.71 -47.88
N ASP A 24 -18.23 26.45 -47.60
CA ASP A 24 -17.56 25.18 -47.92
C ASP A 24 -17.82 24.23 -46.75
N THR A 25 -18.66 23.22 -47.00
CA THR A 25 -19.10 22.18 -46.01
C THR A 25 -18.16 20.99 -46.05
N ARG A 26 -16.86 21.18 -45.81
CA ARG A 26 -15.97 20.03 -45.56
C ARG A 26 -15.85 19.80 -44.06
N PRO A 27 -16.08 18.54 -43.60
CA PRO A 27 -15.91 18.21 -42.16
C PRO A 27 -14.44 18.37 -41.75
N THR A 28 -14.24 18.99 -40.62
CA THR A 28 -12.90 19.13 -40.01
C THR A 28 -12.39 17.79 -39.52
N ILE A 29 -11.06 17.61 -39.50
CA ILE A 29 -10.36 16.38 -39.06
C ILE A 29 -10.77 15.98 -37.61
N ALA A 30 -11.36 16.91 -36.83
CA ALA A 30 -11.91 16.65 -35.49
C ALA A 30 -13.15 15.74 -35.48
N ASP A 31 -13.90 15.68 -36.61
CA ASP A 31 -15.17 14.91 -36.65
C ASP A 31 -14.98 13.43 -37.03
N GLN A 32 -13.76 13.01 -37.42
CA GLN A 32 -13.49 11.67 -37.92
C GLN A 32 -12.85 10.68 -36.90
N LEU A 33 -12.62 11.06 -35.63
CA LEU A 33 -11.87 10.23 -34.67
C LEU A 33 -12.58 9.93 -33.34
N ILE A 34 -13.91 9.84 -33.33
CA ILE A 34 -14.61 9.38 -32.12
C ILE A 34 -15.42 8.13 -32.45
N PRO A 35 -14.94 6.93 -32.08
CA PRO A 35 -15.84 5.80 -31.94
C PRO A 35 -16.79 6.10 -30.75
N THR A 36 -18.07 6.27 -31.02
CA THR A 36 -19.12 6.52 -30.03
C THR A 36 -19.52 5.26 -29.22
N VAL A 37 -18.59 4.38 -28.94
CA VAL A 37 -18.79 3.31 -27.97
C VAL A 37 -18.21 3.80 -26.64
N ARG A 38 -19.05 4.45 -25.83
CA ARG A 38 -18.74 4.62 -24.40
C ARG A 38 -18.72 3.21 -23.80
N PRO A 39 -17.59 2.72 -23.26
CA PRO A 39 -17.66 1.56 -22.38
C PRO A 39 -18.57 1.96 -21.24
N SER A 40 -19.58 1.14 -20.95
CA SER A 40 -20.39 1.31 -19.74
C SER A 40 -19.41 1.39 -18.56
N PRO A 41 -19.53 2.38 -17.66
CA PRO A 41 -18.69 2.40 -16.48
C PRO A 41 -18.85 1.07 -15.74
N PRO A 42 -17.77 0.50 -15.22
CA PRO A 42 -17.90 -0.67 -14.37
C PRO A 42 -18.94 -0.33 -13.29
N ARG A 43 -19.82 -1.26 -12.95
CA ARG A 43 -20.93 -1.08 -12.01
C ARG A 43 -20.46 -0.91 -10.55
N TYR A 44 -19.37 -0.18 -10.33
CA TYR A 44 -18.88 0.18 -9.00
C TYR A 44 -19.55 1.43 -8.40
N PHE A 45 -20.34 2.17 -9.21
CA PHE A 45 -21.12 3.32 -8.75
C PHE A 45 -22.62 3.01 -8.78
N GLY A 46 -23.03 1.88 -8.20
CA GLY A 46 -24.42 1.62 -7.89
C GLY A 46 -24.77 2.23 -6.54
N ASN A 47 -25.67 3.21 -6.54
CA ASN A 47 -26.37 3.81 -5.39
C ASN A 47 -25.65 3.69 -4.04
N MET A 48 -25.05 4.80 -3.58
CA MET A 48 -24.60 4.98 -2.19
C MET A 48 -25.82 5.02 -1.25
N ASN A 49 -26.46 3.88 -1.06
CA ASN A 49 -27.22 3.60 0.14
C ASN A 49 -26.28 2.84 1.06
N THR A 50 -26.25 3.17 2.31
CA THR A 50 -25.57 2.56 3.44
C THR A 50 -25.82 1.04 3.57
N SER A 51 -25.67 0.29 2.49
CA SER A 51 -25.65 -1.16 2.51
C SER A 51 -24.25 -1.59 2.92
N LEU A 52 -24.15 -2.25 4.05
CA LEU A 52 -22.99 -3.02 4.48
C LEU A 52 -22.35 -3.68 3.25
N VAL A 53 -21.09 -3.36 3.00
CA VAL A 53 -20.36 -3.98 1.89
C VAL A 53 -20.32 -5.49 2.14
N GLU A 54 -20.94 -6.27 1.27
CA GLU A 54 -20.94 -7.71 1.40
C GLU A 54 -19.54 -8.28 1.16
N SER A 55 -18.98 -8.92 2.16
CA SER A 55 -17.66 -9.55 2.03
C SER A 55 -17.74 -10.80 1.16
N LYS A 56 -16.91 -10.88 0.14
CA LYS A 56 -16.88 -11.99 -0.84
C LYS A 56 -16.10 -13.21 -0.34
N PHE A 57 -15.13 -13.00 0.55
CA PHE A 57 -14.13 -14.00 0.89
C PHE A 57 -14.02 -14.29 2.39
N LEU A 58 -14.74 -13.57 3.25
CA LEU A 58 -14.77 -13.81 4.68
C LEU A 58 -16.02 -14.60 5.06
N THR A 59 -15.88 -15.54 5.99
CA THR A 59 -17.03 -16.25 6.58
C THR A 59 -17.53 -15.58 7.85
N HIS A 60 -16.67 -14.77 8.48
CA HIS A 60 -16.96 -14.01 9.69
C HIS A 60 -16.57 -12.54 9.50
N PRO A 61 -17.28 -11.78 8.62
CA PRO A 61 -16.89 -10.41 8.26
C PRO A 61 -17.00 -9.40 9.41
N GLY A 62 -17.78 -9.70 10.45
CA GLY A 62 -17.88 -8.88 11.67
C GLY A 62 -16.79 -9.17 12.70
N ASP A 63 -15.96 -10.20 12.49
CA ASP A 63 -14.87 -10.58 13.38
C ASP A 63 -13.53 -10.10 12.83
N LEU A 64 -12.80 -9.32 13.63
CA LEU A 64 -11.50 -8.77 13.29
C LEU A 64 -10.39 -9.45 14.09
N GLY A 65 -9.52 -10.20 13.44
CA GLY A 65 -8.29 -10.72 14.03
C GLY A 65 -7.21 -9.65 14.06
N ILE A 66 -6.70 -9.31 15.24
CA ILE A 66 -5.66 -8.28 15.39
C ILE A 66 -4.35 -8.96 15.74
N VAL A 67 -3.29 -8.61 14.98
CA VAL A 67 -1.90 -9.02 15.25
C VAL A 67 -1.08 -7.75 15.47
N ALA A 68 -0.83 -7.40 16.71
CA ALA A 68 -0.06 -6.23 17.10
C ALA A 68 1.43 -6.59 17.23
N VAL A 69 2.28 -6.11 16.33
CA VAL A 69 3.66 -6.54 16.13
C VAL A 69 4.65 -5.45 16.55
N GLY A 70 5.25 -5.57 17.72
CA GLY A 70 6.32 -4.70 18.19
C GLY A 70 7.69 -5.21 17.74
N PHE A 71 8.05 -4.99 16.46
CA PHE A 71 9.30 -5.48 15.88
C PHE A 71 9.96 -4.42 14.99
N SER A 72 11.30 -4.29 15.13
CA SER A 72 12.13 -3.32 14.39
C SER A 72 13.40 -3.94 13.81
N GLY A 73 13.47 -5.27 13.73
CA GLY A 73 14.70 -5.99 13.34
C GLY A 73 15.06 -5.89 11.87
N GLY A 74 14.11 -5.55 11.00
CA GLY A 74 14.32 -5.45 9.55
C GLY A 74 14.96 -4.14 9.09
N GLN A 75 15.05 -3.13 9.96
CA GLN A 75 15.58 -1.81 9.63
C GLN A 75 16.58 -1.31 10.70
N GLY A 76 17.21 -0.16 10.48
CA GLY A 76 18.28 0.35 11.34
C GLY A 76 17.90 1.45 12.32
N LYS A 77 16.64 1.96 12.31
CA LYS A 77 16.21 3.05 13.18
C LYS A 77 15.33 2.52 14.31
N PRO A 78 15.62 2.85 15.58
CA PRO A 78 14.79 2.37 16.69
C PRO A 78 13.44 3.09 16.76
N GLY A 79 12.45 2.46 17.39
CA GLY A 79 11.21 3.09 17.80
C GLY A 79 9.96 2.66 17.05
N VAL A 80 10.08 2.04 15.89
CA VAL A 80 8.92 1.54 15.11
C VAL A 80 8.21 0.39 15.84
N ASP A 81 8.90 -0.33 16.71
CA ASP A 81 8.37 -1.36 17.60
C ASP A 81 7.31 -0.82 18.59
N ALA A 82 7.32 0.48 18.86
CA ALA A 82 6.35 1.12 19.73
C ALA A 82 5.02 1.50 19.01
N ALA A 83 4.94 1.36 17.70
CA ALA A 83 3.76 1.76 16.93
C ALA A 83 2.46 1.10 17.38
N PRO A 84 2.38 -0.23 17.59
CA PRO A 84 1.12 -0.85 17.99
C PRO A 84 0.57 -0.31 19.32
N ALA A 85 1.45 -0.08 20.30
CA ALA A 85 1.05 0.49 21.60
C ALA A 85 0.52 1.91 21.43
N ALA A 86 1.21 2.76 20.64
CA ALA A 86 0.77 4.13 20.37
C ALA A 86 -0.58 4.19 19.64
N LEU A 87 -0.82 3.28 18.69
CA LEU A 87 -2.11 3.13 18.01
C LEU A 87 -3.23 2.70 18.98
N PHE A 88 -2.93 1.81 19.91
CA PHE A 88 -3.90 1.42 20.97
C PHE A 88 -4.19 2.58 21.90
N GLU A 89 -3.17 3.29 22.36
CA GLU A 89 -3.30 4.46 23.23
C GLU A 89 -4.08 5.60 22.58
N SER A 90 -4.06 5.70 21.25
CA SER A 90 -4.87 6.69 20.49
C SER A 90 -6.36 6.38 20.46
N GLY A 91 -6.80 5.23 21.02
CA GLY A 91 -8.19 4.79 21.07
C GLY A 91 -8.66 4.03 19.84
N LEU A 92 -7.73 3.58 18.97
CA LEU A 92 -8.10 2.86 17.74
C LEU A 92 -8.98 1.64 18.01
N LEU A 93 -8.65 0.82 19.02
CA LEU A 93 -9.43 -0.40 19.33
C LEU A 93 -10.88 -0.09 19.74
N ASP A 94 -11.09 0.99 20.48
CA ASP A 94 -12.43 1.42 20.89
C ASP A 94 -13.23 1.92 19.68
N GLN A 95 -12.60 2.64 18.76
CA GLN A 95 -13.23 3.09 17.52
C GLN A 95 -13.64 1.89 16.64
N LEU A 96 -12.75 0.89 16.47
CA LEU A 96 -13.06 -0.32 15.70
C LEU A 96 -14.22 -1.11 16.31
N ARG A 97 -14.30 -1.18 17.64
CA ARG A 97 -15.34 -1.91 18.37
C ARG A 97 -16.67 -1.16 18.38
N HIS A 98 -16.64 0.12 18.71
CA HIS A 98 -17.87 0.88 19.02
C HIS A 98 -18.40 1.66 17.81
N ASP A 99 -17.51 2.23 16.98
CA ASP A 99 -17.92 3.03 15.84
C ASP A 99 -18.14 2.16 14.59
N LEU A 100 -17.28 1.14 14.37
CA LEU A 100 -17.37 0.24 13.22
C LEU A 100 -18.01 -1.13 13.52
N GLY A 101 -18.23 -1.45 14.81
CA GLY A 101 -19.00 -2.64 15.21
C GLY A 101 -18.28 -3.97 15.11
N TYR A 102 -16.94 -3.99 15.04
CA TYR A 102 -16.18 -5.24 14.97
C TYR A 102 -16.07 -5.97 16.32
N ASN A 103 -16.17 -7.30 16.29
CA ASN A 103 -15.74 -8.17 17.39
C ASN A 103 -14.23 -8.38 17.28
N LEU A 104 -13.47 -7.88 18.26
CA LEU A 104 -12.00 -7.91 18.22
C LEU A 104 -11.45 -9.21 18.84
N HIS A 105 -10.49 -9.83 18.16
CA HIS A 105 -9.79 -11.04 18.59
C HIS A 105 -8.28 -10.82 18.54
N GLY A 106 -7.53 -11.28 19.55
CA GLY A 106 -6.05 -11.17 19.58
C GLY A 106 -5.51 -9.79 19.93
N HIS A 107 -6.36 -8.88 20.46
CA HIS A 107 -6.01 -7.49 20.76
C HIS A 107 -5.46 -7.27 22.18
N ASP A 108 -5.25 -8.34 22.95
CA ASP A 108 -4.96 -8.24 24.39
C ASP A 108 -3.51 -7.83 24.69
N ALA A 109 -2.60 -7.97 23.70
CA ALA A 109 -1.18 -7.64 23.90
C ALA A 109 -0.48 -7.28 22.58
N VAL A 110 0.57 -6.46 22.72
CA VAL A 110 1.58 -6.27 21.68
C VAL A 110 2.60 -7.39 21.78
N HIS A 111 2.89 -8.06 20.66
CA HIS A 111 3.88 -9.13 20.60
C HIS A 111 5.28 -8.56 20.34
N GLU A 112 6.22 -8.75 21.26
CA GLU A 112 7.59 -8.20 21.17
C GLU A 112 8.61 -9.19 20.59
N TYR A 113 8.34 -10.50 20.60
CA TYR A 113 9.18 -11.57 20.04
C TYR A 113 10.63 -11.63 20.57
N ALA A 114 10.88 -11.12 21.77
CA ALA A 114 12.22 -11.08 22.34
C ALA A 114 12.88 -12.46 22.48
N ASP A 115 12.09 -13.50 22.65
CA ASP A 115 12.49 -14.92 22.71
C ASP A 115 13.01 -15.47 21.36
N LEU A 116 12.67 -14.82 20.25
CA LEU A 116 13.07 -15.21 18.90
C LEU A 116 14.30 -14.43 18.39
N VAL A 117 14.71 -13.37 19.08
CA VAL A 117 15.84 -12.55 18.68
C VAL A 117 17.14 -13.12 19.28
N PRO A 118 18.07 -13.65 18.47
CA PRO A 118 19.32 -14.20 18.97
C PRO A 118 20.25 -13.08 19.49
N GLN A 119 21.05 -13.38 20.51
CA GLN A 119 22.04 -12.42 21.03
C GLN A 119 23.10 -12.01 20.00
N HIS A 120 23.37 -12.87 19.02
CA HIS A 120 24.30 -12.64 17.93
C HIS A 120 23.69 -13.12 16.62
N ASP A 121 23.46 -12.18 15.71
CA ASP A 121 22.88 -12.43 14.39
C ASP A 121 23.76 -11.84 13.29
N PRO A 122 24.82 -12.56 12.88
CA PRO A 122 25.74 -12.08 11.87
C PRO A 122 25.05 -11.99 10.51
N PRO A 123 25.47 -11.05 9.66
CA PRO A 123 24.89 -10.91 8.32
C PRO A 123 25.00 -12.22 7.51
N HIS A 124 23.93 -12.53 6.77
CA HIS A 124 23.87 -13.63 5.79
C HIS A 124 23.51 -13.07 4.42
N ARG A 125 24.31 -13.33 3.40
CA ARG A 125 24.16 -12.77 2.04
C ARG A 125 23.97 -11.25 2.03
N GLY A 126 24.62 -10.54 2.95
CA GLY A 126 24.48 -9.09 3.12
C GLY A 126 23.28 -8.63 3.94
N MET A 127 22.31 -9.50 4.24
CA MET A 127 21.17 -9.17 5.10
C MET A 127 21.60 -8.96 6.55
N LYS A 128 21.06 -7.94 7.18
CA LYS A 128 21.21 -7.67 8.62
C LYS A 128 20.11 -8.36 9.42
N ASN A 129 20.44 -8.87 10.59
CA ASN A 129 19.52 -9.56 11.50
C ASN A 129 18.70 -10.69 10.83
N PRO A 130 19.28 -11.49 9.91
CA PRO A 130 18.50 -12.38 9.08
C PRO A 130 17.76 -13.49 9.85
N ARG A 131 18.38 -14.01 10.96
CA ARG A 131 17.74 -15.03 11.78
C ARG A 131 16.59 -14.47 12.60
N ALA A 132 16.79 -13.28 13.20
CA ALA A 132 15.75 -12.61 13.96
C ALA A 132 14.55 -12.33 13.07
N VAL A 133 14.77 -11.71 11.90
CA VAL A 133 13.68 -11.38 10.97
C VAL A 133 12.99 -12.66 10.45
N SER A 134 13.74 -13.69 10.09
CA SER A 134 13.16 -14.96 9.62
C SER A 134 12.30 -15.63 10.69
N ALA A 135 12.80 -15.73 11.93
CA ALA A 135 12.06 -16.38 13.02
C ALA A 135 10.79 -15.60 13.41
N VAL A 136 10.91 -14.27 13.50
CA VAL A 136 9.78 -13.40 13.85
C VAL A 136 8.71 -13.44 12.76
N THR A 137 9.10 -13.29 11.48
CA THR A 137 8.14 -13.32 10.36
C THR A 137 7.47 -14.69 10.21
N LYS A 138 8.16 -15.81 10.50
CA LYS A 138 7.55 -17.14 10.60
C LYS A 138 6.47 -17.18 11.69
N ARG A 139 6.73 -16.65 12.87
CA ARG A 139 5.75 -16.58 13.96
C ARG A 139 4.56 -15.69 13.60
N ILE A 140 4.80 -14.55 12.95
CA ILE A 140 3.73 -13.66 12.45
C ILE A 140 2.86 -14.40 11.44
N ALA A 141 3.48 -15.18 10.52
CA ALA A 141 2.73 -15.97 9.55
C ALA A 141 1.77 -16.97 10.22
N GLU A 142 2.20 -17.62 11.30
CA GLU A 142 1.38 -18.54 12.09
C GLU A 142 0.21 -17.80 12.78
N GLN A 143 0.45 -16.60 13.32
CA GLN A 143 -0.57 -15.80 14.00
C GLN A 143 -1.63 -15.27 13.02
N VAL A 144 -1.21 -14.71 11.89
CA VAL A 144 -2.10 -14.23 10.84
C VAL A 144 -2.90 -15.40 10.24
N TYR A 145 -2.23 -16.50 9.95
CA TYR A 145 -2.87 -17.72 9.45
C TYR A 145 -3.97 -18.20 10.41
N ALA A 146 -3.74 -18.18 11.72
CA ALA A 146 -4.73 -18.62 12.72
C ALA A 146 -6.05 -17.84 12.65
N HIS A 147 -6.01 -16.52 12.39
CA HIS A 147 -7.20 -15.71 12.17
C HIS A 147 -7.79 -15.88 10.78
N ALA A 148 -6.95 -15.80 9.74
CA ALA A 148 -7.38 -15.83 8.35
C ALA A 148 -8.00 -17.18 7.94
N ARG A 149 -7.53 -18.32 8.49
CA ARG A 149 -8.09 -19.65 8.23
C ARG A 149 -9.53 -19.79 8.73
N GLU A 150 -9.88 -19.07 9.79
CA GLU A 150 -11.26 -19.03 10.32
C GLU A 150 -12.17 -18.09 9.53
N GLY A 151 -11.63 -17.37 8.55
CA GLY A 151 -12.39 -16.46 7.70
C GLY A 151 -12.71 -15.13 8.33
N ARG A 152 -11.91 -14.70 9.31
CA ARG A 152 -11.92 -13.34 9.85
C ARG A 152 -11.16 -12.40 8.93
N LEU A 153 -11.51 -11.12 8.95
CA LEU A 153 -10.64 -10.06 8.47
C LEU A 153 -9.43 -9.93 9.41
N VAL A 154 -8.22 -9.78 8.87
CA VAL A 154 -7.01 -9.64 9.70
C VAL A 154 -6.47 -8.23 9.60
N LEU A 155 -6.23 -7.60 10.75
CA LEU A 155 -5.54 -6.34 10.89
C LEU A 155 -4.19 -6.56 11.56
N THR A 156 -3.10 -6.26 10.86
CA THR A 156 -1.77 -6.20 11.46
C THR A 156 -1.40 -4.75 11.72
N LEU A 157 -1.09 -4.45 12.96
CA LEU A 157 -0.52 -3.18 13.37
C LEU A 157 0.96 -3.43 13.64
N GLY A 158 1.81 -2.90 12.76
CA GLY A 158 3.19 -3.30 12.69
C GLY A 158 4.17 -2.34 13.27
N GLY A 159 5.32 -2.89 13.35
CA GLY A 159 6.66 -2.47 13.29
C GLY A 159 7.13 -2.14 11.88
N ASP A 160 8.36 -2.55 11.53
CA ASP A 160 8.93 -2.29 10.21
C ASP A 160 8.33 -3.19 9.11
N HIS A 161 8.47 -2.78 7.84
CA HIS A 161 7.81 -3.45 6.72
C HIS A 161 8.33 -4.88 6.42
N SER A 162 9.42 -5.34 7.08
CA SER A 162 9.86 -6.75 6.95
C SER A 162 8.80 -7.74 7.45
N ILE A 163 7.90 -7.29 8.34
CA ILE A 163 6.83 -8.14 8.87
C ILE A 163 5.85 -8.61 7.80
N ALA A 164 5.77 -7.89 6.66
CA ALA A 164 4.94 -8.29 5.53
C ALA A 164 5.30 -9.67 4.98
N ILE A 165 6.55 -10.14 5.16
CA ILE A 165 6.92 -11.53 4.86
C ILE A 165 5.99 -12.50 5.61
N GLY A 166 5.73 -12.22 6.88
CA GLY A 166 4.87 -13.07 7.71
C GLY A 166 3.38 -12.86 7.43
N THR A 167 2.93 -11.60 7.36
CA THR A 167 1.50 -11.29 7.25
C THR A 167 0.91 -11.76 5.93
N ILE A 168 1.62 -11.51 4.83
CA ILE A 168 1.20 -11.94 3.50
C ILE A 168 1.32 -13.46 3.34
N ALA A 169 2.42 -14.08 3.84
CA ALA A 169 2.58 -15.54 3.82
C ALA A 169 1.44 -16.26 4.56
N GLY A 170 1.09 -15.79 5.76
CA GLY A 170 -0.01 -16.35 6.56
C GLY A 170 -1.35 -16.21 5.86
N THR A 171 -1.64 -15.04 5.30
CA THR A 171 -2.86 -14.78 4.54
C THR A 171 -2.93 -15.63 3.26
N ALA A 172 -1.82 -15.73 2.50
CA ALA A 172 -1.76 -16.53 1.27
C ALA A 172 -2.05 -18.00 1.53
N LYS A 173 -1.43 -18.57 2.55
CA LYS A 173 -1.66 -19.97 2.97
C LYS A 173 -3.11 -20.20 3.37
N ALA A 174 -3.67 -19.35 4.23
CA ALA A 174 -5.04 -19.49 4.70
C ALA A 174 -6.06 -19.41 3.56
N VAL A 175 -5.90 -18.46 2.64
CA VAL A 175 -6.78 -18.32 1.48
C VAL A 175 -6.67 -19.53 0.55
N ARG A 176 -5.47 -20.01 0.25
CA ARG A 176 -5.30 -21.22 -0.57
C ARG A 176 -6.01 -22.42 0.04
N GLU A 177 -5.87 -22.66 1.34
CA GLU A 177 -6.51 -23.78 2.02
C GLU A 177 -8.04 -23.63 2.03
N ARG A 178 -8.57 -22.47 2.43
CA ARG A 178 -10.01 -22.21 2.49
C ARG A 178 -10.71 -22.36 1.14
N PHE A 179 -10.03 -22.03 0.06
CA PHE A 179 -10.57 -22.13 -1.30
C PHE A 179 -10.01 -23.34 -2.09
N ALA A 180 -9.41 -24.32 -1.42
CA ALA A 180 -8.89 -25.55 -2.02
C ALA A 180 -7.96 -25.30 -3.23
N GLY A 181 -7.05 -24.34 -3.12
CA GLY A 181 -6.10 -23.93 -4.14
C GLY A 181 -6.66 -23.12 -5.31
N ARG A 182 -7.98 -22.85 -5.33
CA ARG A 182 -8.64 -22.14 -6.45
C ARG A 182 -8.49 -20.62 -6.39
N LYS A 183 -8.03 -20.07 -5.27
CA LYS A 183 -7.83 -18.65 -5.06
C LYS A 183 -6.41 -18.37 -4.62
N GLU A 184 -5.89 -17.29 -5.14
CA GLU A 184 -4.65 -16.65 -4.71
C GLU A 184 -4.98 -15.22 -4.30
N ILE A 185 -4.33 -14.71 -3.25
CA ILE A 185 -4.48 -13.32 -2.88
C ILE A 185 -3.79 -12.41 -3.88
N ALA A 186 -4.30 -11.20 -4.04
CA ALA A 186 -3.54 -10.09 -4.59
C ALA A 186 -3.08 -9.17 -3.45
N VAL A 187 -1.94 -8.54 -3.64
CA VAL A 187 -1.39 -7.55 -2.71
C VAL A 187 -1.45 -6.18 -3.36
N ILE A 188 -2.12 -5.24 -2.71
CA ILE A 188 -1.99 -3.82 -2.99
C ILE A 188 -0.96 -3.28 -2.01
N TRP A 189 0.21 -2.90 -2.52
CA TRP A 189 1.35 -2.38 -1.78
C TRP A 189 1.37 -0.87 -1.93
N VAL A 190 1.04 -0.14 -0.86
CA VAL A 190 0.99 1.32 -0.85
C VAL A 190 2.20 1.83 -0.08
N ASP A 191 3.14 2.48 -0.79
CA ASP A 191 4.46 2.75 -0.26
C ASP A 191 5.21 3.78 -1.12
N ALA A 192 6.18 4.50 -0.54
CA ALA A 192 7.16 5.27 -1.27
C ALA A 192 8.20 4.38 -1.98
N HIS A 193 8.45 3.19 -1.43
CA HIS A 193 9.49 2.23 -1.82
C HIS A 193 8.88 0.98 -2.46
N ALA A 194 9.70 0.18 -3.16
CA ALA A 194 9.21 -1.06 -3.76
C ALA A 194 9.44 -2.30 -2.89
N ASP A 195 10.37 -2.24 -1.94
CA ASP A 195 10.67 -3.30 -0.99
C ASP A 195 10.85 -4.69 -1.63
N ILE A 196 11.42 -4.67 -2.85
CA ILE A 196 11.61 -5.85 -3.69
C ILE A 196 13.08 -6.16 -3.96
N ASN A 197 14.00 -5.47 -3.25
CA ASN A 197 15.39 -5.82 -3.30
C ASN A 197 15.59 -7.30 -2.92
N THR A 198 16.50 -7.97 -3.61
CA THR A 198 17.03 -9.25 -3.15
C THR A 198 18.25 -9.01 -2.24
N PRO A 199 18.71 -10.01 -1.49
CA PRO A 199 19.98 -9.89 -0.76
C PRO A 199 21.14 -9.38 -1.61
N GLU A 200 21.15 -9.71 -2.92
CA GLU A 200 22.22 -9.33 -3.86
C GLU A 200 22.07 -7.92 -4.41
N THR A 201 20.86 -7.35 -4.43
CA THR A 201 20.61 -6.01 -4.97
C THR A 201 20.53 -4.93 -3.90
N SER A 202 20.31 -5.30 -2.63
CA SER A 202 20.19 -4.36 -1.53
C SER A 202 21.50 -3.68 -1.20
N GLY A 203 21.51 -2.36 -1.27
CA GLY A 203 22.67 -1.55 -0.86
C GLY A 203 22.82 -1.41 0.66
N SER A 204 21.71 -1.52 1.42
CA SER A 204 21.67 -1.34 2.86
C SER A 204 21.83 -2.65 3.65
N GLY A 205 21.36 -3.77 3.09
CA GLY A 205 21.21 -5.04 3.77
C GLY A 205 20.04 -5.09 4.76
N ASN A 206 19.22 -4.05 4.85
CA ASN A 206 18.03 -4.01 5.70
C ASN A 206 16.90 -4.82 5.07
N VAL A 207 16.33 -5.78 5.80
CA VAL A 207 15.35 -6.74 5.26
C VAL A 207 14.00 -6.09 5.00
N HIS A 208 13.67 -4.95 5.63
CA HIS A 208 12.42 -4.24 5.35
C HIS A 208 12.32 -3.79 3.87
N GLY A 209 13.44 -3.60 3.17
CA GLY A 209 13.47 -3.34 1.72
C GLY A 209 13.43 -4.59 0.82
N MET A 210 13.13 -5.79 1.38
CA MET A 210 13.22 -7.06 0.65
C MET A 210 11.96 -7.94 0.69
N PRO A 211 10.91 -7.66 1.48
CA PRO A 211 9.83 -8.61 1.75
C PRO A 211 9.17 -9.14 0.48
N VAL A 212 8.93 -8.29 -0.49
CA VAL A 212 8.26 -8.69 -1.74
C VAL A 212 9.10 -9.70 -2.53
N SER A 213 10.44 -9.61 -2.48
CA SER A 213 11.30 -10.56 -3.18
C SER A 213 11.21 -11.99 -2.62
N PHE A 214 11.09 -12.13 -1.30
CA PHE A 214 10.88 -13.42 -0.64
C PHE A 214 9.48 -13.99 -0.92
N LEU A 215 8.46 -13.16 -0.82
CA LEU A 215 7.07 -13.54 -1.06
C LEU A 215 6.80 -13.98 -2.51
N THR A 216 7.51 -13.42 -3.47
CA THR A 216 7.41 -13.78 -4.89
C THR A 216 8.37 -14.88 -5.31
N GLY A 217 9.28 -15.26 -4.43
CA GLY A 217 10.32 -16.25 -4.73
C GLY A 217 11.43 -15.75 -5.66
N LEU A 218 11.52 -14.43 -5.87
CA LEU A 218 12.66 -13.77 -6.54
C LEU A 218 13.93 -13.87 -5.68
N ALA A 219 13.78 -13.76 -4.36
CA ALA A 219 14.78 -14.17 -3.39
C ALA A 219 14.37 -15.50 -2.75
N ARG A 220 15.31 -16.43 -2.61
CA ARG A 220 15.09 -17.72 -1.95
C ARG A 220 16.27 -18.08 -1.09
N ASP A 221 15.99 -18.78 -0.02
CA ASP A 221 16.97 -19.51 0.76
C ASP A 221 16.44 -20.91 1.04
N SER A 222 17.32 -21.89 1.22
CA SER A 222 16.96 -23.27 1.54
C SER A 222 17.05 -23.55 3.04
N ASP A 223 17.77 -22.72 3.78
CA ASP A 223 17.92 -22.85 5.22
C ASP A 223 16.73 -22.20 5.95
N GLU A 224 16.03 -22.97 6.77
CA GLU A 224 14.90 -22.49 7.55
C GLU A 224 15.25 -21.31 8.46
N GLN A 225 16.50 -21.17 8.90
CA GLN A 225 16.97 -20.03 9.68
C GLN A 225 16.98 -18.73 8.87
N PHE A 226 16.98 -18.82 7.53
CA PHE A 226 17.08 -17.70 6.60
C PHE A 226 15.94 -17.71 5.57
N PHE A 227 14.69 -17.79 6.02
CA PHE A 227 13.48 -17.77 5.19
C PHE A 227 13.20 -19.06 4.37
N GLY A 228 13.95 -20.15 4.57
CA GLY A 228 13.67 -21.43 3.92
C GLY A 228 12.31 -22.05 4.28
N TRP A 229 11.65 -21.54 5.34
CA TRP A 229 10.29 -21.91 5.73
C TRP A 229 9.20 -21.42 4.75
N ILE A 230 9.52 -20.47 3.86
CA ILE A 230 8.57 -19.95 2.87
C ILE A 230 8.38 -20.95 1.74
N GLY A 231 7.38 -21.82 1.88
CA GLY A 231 6.97 -22.78 0.85
C GLY A 231 6.07 -22.14 -0.22
N ASP A 232 5.68 -22.94 -1.22
CA ASP A 232 4.83 -22.47 -2.32
C ASP A 232 3.43 -22.03 -1.84
N GLU A 233 2.95 -22.58 -0.73
CA GLU A 233 1.70 -22.18 -0.10
C GLU A 233 1.73 -20.75 0.46
N HIS A 234 2.92 -20.22 0.77
CA HIS A 234 3.14 -18.91 1.33
C HIS A 234 3.37 -17.83 0.26
N ARG A 235 3.81 -18.24 -0.95
CA ARG A 235 4.22 -17.31 -2.01
C ARG A 235 3.03 -16.78 -2.78
N ILE A 236 3.25 -15.63 -3.42
CA ILE A 236 2.30 -14.96 -4.31
C ILE A 236 2.93 -14.76 -5.69
N SER A 237 2.10 -14.79 -6.73
CA SER A 237 2.54 -14.51 -8.09
C SER A 237 2.90 -13.03 -8.26
N VAL A 238 3.98 -12.73 -8.99
CA VAL A 238 4.39 -11.34 -9.30
C VAL A 238 3.27 -10.55 -9.99
N SER A 239 2.42 -11.21 -10.76
CA SER A 239 1.26 -10.60 -11.43
C SER A 239 0.12 -10.22 -10.47
N LYS A 240 0.17 -10.69 -9.21
CA LYS A 240 -0.82 -10.40 -8.16
C LYS A 240 -0.38 -9.26 -7.24
N ILE A 241 0.71 -8.58 -7.55
CA ILE A 241 1.16 -7.40 -6.81
C ILE A 241 0.89 -6.14 -7.62
N VAL A 242 0.36 -5.12 -6.96
CA VAL A 242 0.18 -3.78 -7.52
C VAL A 242 0.74 -2.77 -6.54
N TYR A 243 1.68 -1.95 -7.00
CA TYR A 243 2.25 -0.86 -6.23
C TYR A 243 1.52 0.45 -6.48
N ILE A 244 1.36 1.26 -5.43
CA ILE A 244 0.79 2.62 -5.49
C ILE A 244 1.63 3.55 -4.61
N GLY A 245 2.06 4.70 -5.16
CA GLY A 245 2.76 5.74 -4.40
C GLY A 245 4.28 5.77 -4.58
N LEU A 246 4.85 4.86 -5.38
CA LEU A 246 6.30 4.73 -5.55
C LEU A 246 6.97 6.06 -5.97
N ARG A 247 8.06 6.44 -5.29
CA ARG A 247 8.84 7.64 -5.62
C ARG A 247 10.33 7.57 -5.26
N ASP A 248 10.70 6.65 -4.35
CA ASP A 248 12.10 6.34 -4.05
C ASP A 248 12.35 4.84 -4.24
N VAL A 249 12.85 4.49 -5.41
CA VAL A 249 13.03 3.11 -5.86
C VAL A 249 14.45 2.92 -6.35
N ASP A 250 15.13 1.93 -5.84
CA ASP A 250 16.53 1.61 -6.18
C ASP A 250 16.69 1.19 -7.64
N PRO A 251 17.87 1.39 -8.26
CA PRO A 251 18.14 0.90 -9.61
C PRO A 251 17.95 -0.62 -9.77
N GLY A 252 18.27 -1.41 -8.73
CA GLY A 252 18.05 -2.85 -8.68
C GLY A 252 16.56 -3.19 -8.72
N GLU A 253 15.77 -2.52 -7.89
CA GLU A 253 14.32 -2.67 -7.83
C GLU A 253 13.64 -2.27 -9.14
N LYS A 254 14.02 -1.11 -9.72
CA LYS A 254 13.52 -0.68 -11.04
C LYS A 254 13.74 -1.73 -12.13
N ARG A 255 14.87 -2.44 -12.08
CA ARG A 255 15.15 -3.54 -12.98
C ARG A 255 14.24 -4.72 -12.71
N ILE A 256 14.11 -5.16 -11.46
CA ILE A 256 13.25 -6.28 -11.05
C ILE A 256 11.79 -6.02 -11.45
N LEU A 257 11.26 -4.84 -11.17
CA LEU A 257 9.89 -4.45 -11.54
C LEU A 257 9.64 -4.58 -13.05
N ARG A 258 10.59 -4.10 -13.89
CA ARG A 258 10.47 -4.14 -15.35
C ARG A 258 10.62 -5.55 -15.92
N GLU A 259 11.62 -6.30 -15.47
CA GLU A 259 11.91 -7.65 -15.97
C GLU A 259 10.79 -8.64 -15.65
N ASN A 260 10.09 -8.44 -14.54
CA ASN A 260 8.98 -9.27 -14.12
C ASN A 260 7.60 -8.71 -14.49
N GLY A 261 7.53 -7.57 -15.15
CA GLY A 261 6.27 -6.95 -15.59
C GLY A 261 5.32 -6.59 -14.45
N ILE A 262 5.87 -6.27 -13.26
CA ILE A 262 5.07 -5.98 -12.06
C ILE A 262 4.35 -4.66 -12.24
N LYS A 263 3.06 -4.65 -11.92
CA LYS A 263 2.23 -3.46 -12.04
C LYS A 263 2.58 -2.45 -10.94
N ALA A 264 2.96 -1.25 -11.35
CA ALA A 264 3.32 -0.18 -10.43
C ALA A 264 2.77 1.16 -10.91
N PHE A 265 2.30 1.96 -9.95
CA PHE A 265 1.88 3.34 -10.13
C PHE A 265 2.72 4.21 -9.21
N SER A 266 3.61 4.99 -9.80
CA SER A 266 4.40 6.01 -9.11
C SER A 266 3.56 7.27 -8.83
N MET A 267 4.09 8.19 -8.01
CA MET A 267 3.48 9.50 -7.84
C MET A 267 3.35 10.25 -9.18
N PHE A 268 4.31 10.07 -10.11
CA PHE A 268 4.19 10.63 -11.46
C PHE A 268 2.96 10.10 -12.21
N ASP A 269 2.59 8.83 -12.03
CA ASP A 269 1.40 8.24 -12.68
C ASP A 269 0.11 8.79 -12.07
N ILE A 270 0.11 9.11 -10.77
CA ILE A 270 -1.00 9.72 -10.06
C ILE A 270 -1.22 11.15 -10.55
N ASP A 271 -0.14 11.94 -10.67
CA ASP A 271 -0.17 13.34 -11.08
C ASP A 271 -0.30 13.53 -12.59
N ARG A 272 -0.02 12.48 -13.37
CA ARG A 272 0.03 12.56 -14.82
C ARG A 272 -1.28 13.05 -15.42
N VAL A 273 -1.25 14.23 -16.00
CA VAL A 273 -2.34 14.86 -16.77
C VAL A 273 -2.07 14.74 -18.26
N PRO A 274 -2.55 13.71 -18.95
CA PRO A 274 -2.84 13.85 -20.36
C PRO A 274 -4.36 13.90 -20.52
N ILE A 275 -4.91 14.89 -21.19
CA ILE A 275 -6.29 15.08 -21.66
C ILE A 275 -7.46 14.44 -20.84
N ARG A 276 -7.16 13.44 -19.99
CA ARG A 276 -8.02 12.82 -18.95
C ARG A 276 -7.13 12.52 -17.75
N SER A 277 -7.22 13.33 -16.72
CA SER A 277 -6.53 13.22 -15.44
C SER A 277 -6.56 11.78 -14.92
N TYR A 278 -5.39 11.22 -14.55
CA TYR A 278 -5.39 9.95 -13.81
C TYR A 278 -5.93 10.17 -12.41
N GLY A 279 -5.32 10.97 -11.58
CA GLY A 279 -5.67 11.09 -10.17
C GLY A 279 -5.74 9.73 -9.46
N ILE A 280 -5.83 9.75 -8.14
CA ILE A 280 -5.85 8.52 -7.35
C ILE A 280 -7.05 7.61 -7.69
N GLY A 281 -8.21 8.19 -8.02
CA GLY A 281 -9.40 7.42 -8.40
C GLY A 281 -9.17 6.53 -9.63
N ARG A 282 -8.51 7.07 -10.67
CA ARG A 282 -8.22 6.29 -11.87
C ARG A 282 -7.12 5.26 -11.64
N VAL A 283 -6.14 5.57 -10.81
CA VAL A 283 -5.10 4.60 -10.40
C VAL A 283 -5.75 3.41 -9.71
N MET A 284 -6.67 3.66 -8.77
CA MET A 284 -7.40 2.59 -8.10
C MET A 284 -8.24 1.74 -9.05
N GLU A 285 -8.98 2.37 -9.99
CA GLU A 285 -9.71 1.62 -11.02
C GLU A 285 -8.79 0.69 -11.83
N LEU A 286 -7.61 1.18 -12.24
CA LEU A 286 -6.65 0.41 -13.02
C LEU A 286 -5.99 -0.70 -12.18
N ALA A 287 -5.70 -0.44 -10.92
CA ALA A 287 -5.16 -1.42 -9.98
C ALA A 287 -6.16 -2.56 -9.73
N LEU A 288 -7.41 -2.23 -9.42
CA LEU A 288 -8.48 -3.19 -9.18
C LEU A 288 -8.85 -3.97 -10.45
N ALA A 289 -8.84 -3.32 -11.62
CA ALA A 289 -9.05 -4.01 -12.90
C ALA A 289 -7.92 -5.01 -13.22
N HIS A 290 -6.66 -4.69 -12.85
CA HIS A 290 -5.53 -5.60 -13.02
C HIS A 290 -5.63 -6.81 -12.10
N ILE A 291 -6.00 -6.62 -10.84
CA ILE A 291 -6.18 -7.69 -9.85
C ILE A 291 -7.34 -8.61 -10.24
N GLY A 292 -8.43 -8.03 -10.74
CA GLY A 292 -9.66 -8.74 -11.07
C GLY A 292 -10.64 -8.80 -9.88
N ALA A 293 -11.94 -8.69 -10.21
CA ALA A 293 -13.02 -8.52 -9.23
C ALA A 293 -13.25 -9.74 -8.29
N ASP A 294 -12.76 -10.92 -8.69
CA ASP A 294 -12.93 -12.19 -7.95
C ASP A 294 -11.59 -12.64 -7.32
N THR A 295 -10.86 -11.69 -6.76
CA THR A 295 -9.55 -11.94 -6.12
C THR A 295 -9.58 -11.40 -4.69
N PRO A 296 -9.24 -12.20 -3.66
CA PRO A 296 -9.05 -11.72 -2.29
C PRO A 296 -7.88 -10.73 -2.23
N ILE A 297 -8.03 -9.64 -1.50
CA ILE A 297 -7.05 -8.55 -1.43
C ILE A 297 -6.42 -8.49 -0.04
N HIS A 298 -5.10 -8.47 0.02
CA HIS A 298 -4.29 -8.06 1.16
C HIS A 298 -3.78 -6.64 0.87
N LEU A 299 -4.17 -5.67 1.68
CA LEU A 299 -3.69 -4.30 1.61
C LEU A 299 -2.50 -4.15 2.57
N SER A 300 -1.29 -3.92 2.05
CA SER A 300 -0.12 -3.60 2.86
C SER A 300 0.20 -2.12 2.69
N PHE A 301 0.02 -1.36 3.78
CA PHE A 301 0.14 0.09 3.77
C PHE A 301 1.32 0.53 4.63
N ASP A 302 2.38 1.01 3.98
CA ASP A 302 3.45 1.76 4.63
C ASP A 302 3.00 3.21 4.86
N VAL A 303 3.13 3.70 6.09
CA VAL A 303 2.72 5.07 6.39
C VAL A 303 3.56 6.11 5.64
N ASP A 304 4.77 5.75 5.21
CA ASP A 304 5.65 6.63 4.44
C ASP A 304 5.22 6.81 2.97
N ALA A 305 4.21 6.05 2.50
CA ALA A 305 3.50 6.37 1.27
C ALA A 305 2.92 7.78 1.30
N LEU A 306 2.48 8.23 2.48
CA LEU A 306 2.04 9.59 2.69
C LEU A 306 3.22 10.57 2.61
N ASP A 307 2.91 11.81 2.18
CA ASP A 307 3.88 12.88 2.28
C ASP A 307 4.25 13.15 3.75
N PRO A 308 5.53 13.47 4.05
CA PRO A 308 5.96 13.82 5.42
C PRO A 308 5.21 15.00 6.06
N MET A 309 4.39 15.72 5.30
CA MET A 309 3.46 16.70 5.85
C MET A 309 2.34 16.02 6.66
N TRP A 310 1.96 14.81 6.33
CA TRP A 310 0.88 14.03 6.97
C TRP A 310 1.43 12.94 7.90
N ALA A 311 2.56 12.34 7.55
CA ALA A 311 3.21 11.28 8.31
C ALA A 311 4.71 11.58 8.50
N PRO A 312 5.05 12.60 9.31
CA PRO A 312 6.45 13.00 9.50
C PRO A 312 7.29 12.02 10.32
N SER A 313 6.65 11.12 11.09
CA SER A 313 7.31 10.24 12.05
C SER A 313 7.36 8.80 11.53
N THR A 314 8.25 8.56 10.57
CA THR A 314 8.54 7.26 9.96
C THR A 314 10.03 7.08 9.69
N GLY A 315 10.46 5.85 9.41
CA GLY A 315 11.86 5.50 9.21
C GLY A 315 12.51 6.16 8.00
N THR A 316 11.83 6.15 6.86
CA THR A 316 12.34 6.55 5.54
C THR A 316 11.41 7.56 4.85
N PRO A 317 11.16 8.75 5.44
CA PRO A 317 10.23 9.72 4.88
C PRO A 317 10.74 10.28 3.56
N VAL A 318 9.90 10.27 2.52
CA VAL A 318 10.19 10.81 1.18
C VAL A 318 9.16 11.88 0.83
N ARG A 319 9.61 13.07 0.41
CA ARG A 319 8.73 14.17 0.00
C ARG A 319 8.05 13.90 -1.34
N GLY A 320 6.91 14.55 -1.58
CA GLY A 320 6.12 14.38 -2.79
C GLY A 320 5.25 13.11 -2.76
N GLY A 321 4.79 12.72 -1.55
CA GLY A 321 3.95 11.58 -1.31
C GLY A 321 2.46 11.83 -1.45
N LEU A 322 1.67 10.81 -1.12
CA LEU A 322 0.22 10.89 -1.08
C LEU A 322 -0.23 11.89 -0.01
N THR A 323 -1.32 12.60 -0.28
CA THR A 323 -2.06 13.28 0.78
C THR A 323 -2.78 12.25 1.66
N LEU A 324 -3.10 12.61 2.89
CA LEU A 324 -3.90 11.75 3.76
C LEU A 324 -5.23 11.37 3.09
N ARG A 325 -5.89 12.32 2.40
CA ARG A 325 -7.15 12.05 1.70
C ARG A 325 -6.99 11.03 0.56
N GLU A 326 -5.87 11.00 -0.13
CA GLU A 326 -5.59 9.98 -1.15
C GLU A 326 -5.31 8.61 -0.51
N GLY A 327 -4.61 8.58 0.63
CA GLY A 327 -4.42 7.37 1.41
C GLY A 327 -5.75 6.78 1.90
N ASP A 328 -6.60 7.61 2.53
CA ASP A 328 -7.95 7.23 2.96
C ASP A 328 -8.79 6.73 1.79
N PHE A 329 -8.72 7.40 0.63
CA PHE A 329 -9.45 6.99 -0.57
C PHE A 329 -9.03 5.60 -1.09
N ILE A 330 -7.71 5.30 -1.07
CA ILE A 330 -7.23 3.95 -1.41
C ILE A 330 -7.87 2.91 -0.49
N CYS A 331 -7.84 3.17 0.81
CA CYS A 331 -8.40 2.28 1.83
C CYS A 331 -9.91 2.08 1.65
N GLU A 332 -10.67 3.17 1.49
CA GLU A 332 -12.11 3.15 1.21
C GLU A 332 -12.45 2.35 -0.05
N MET A 333 -11.72 2.59 -1.15
CA MET A 333 -11.93 1.88 -2.41
C MET A 333 -11.65 0.39 -2.31
N VAL A 334 -10.63 -0.02 -1.57
CA VAL A 334 -10.34 -1.44 -1.33
C VAL A 334 -11.45 -2.07 -0.50
N HIS A 335 -11.89 -1.41 0.58
CA HIS A 335 -13.02 -1.85 1.41
C HIS A 335 -14.28 -2.05 0.55
N GLN A 336 -14.64 -1.07 -0.27
CA GLN A 336 -15.84 -1.10 -1.13
C GLN A 336 -15.88 -2.26 -2.13
N THR A 337 -14.73 -2.87 -2.45
CA THR A 337 -14.71 -4.07 -3.30
C THR A 337 -15.38 -5.28 -2.67
N GLY A 338 -15.49 -5.33 -1.34
CA GLY A 338 -15.84 -6.52 -0.57
C GLY A 338 -14.81 -7.65 -0.67
N SER A 339 -13.63 -7.38 -1.23
CA SER A 339 -12.59 -8.37 -1.48
C SER A 339 -11.46 -8.35 -0.45
N LEU A 340 -11.46 -7.40 0.48
CA LEU A 340 -10.43 -7.24 1.51
C LEU A 340 -10.46 -8.43 2.48
N VAL A 341 -9.30 -9.05 2.70
CA VAL A 341 -9.13 -10.18 3.65
C VAL A 341 -8.07 -9.91 4.72
N ALA A 342 -7.13 -8.99 4.46
CA ALA A 342 -6.14 -8.56 5.44
C ALA A 342 -5.67 -7.13 5.15
N VAL A 343 -5.27 -6.42 6.22
CA VAL A 343 -4.67 -5.08 6.18
C VAL A 343 -3.44 -5.07 7.07
N ASP A 344 -2.33 -4.54 6.57
CA ASP A 344 -1.17 -4.16 7.36
C ASP A 344 -1.04 -2.64 7.39
N LEU A 345 -0.80 -2.07 8.56
CA LEU A 345 -0.28 -0.71 8.74
C LEU A 345 1.10 -0.81 9.36
N VAL A 346 2.12 -0.29 8.69
CA VAL A 346 3.53 -0.43 9.08
C VAL A 346 4.30 0.89 9.04
N GLU A 347 5.53 0.87 9.56
CA GLU A 347 6.52 1.97 9.57
C GLU A 347 6.06 3.24 10.32
N VAL A 348 4.96 3.21 11.06
CA VAL A 348 4.64 4.27 12.05
C VAL A 348 5.73 4.23 13.12
N ASN A 349 6.47 5.32 13.32
CA ASN A 349 7.53 5.36 14.32
C ASN A 349 7.31 6.48 15.34
N PRO A 350 6.68 6.22 16.47
CA PRO A 350 6.36 7.25 17.47
C PRO A 350 7.57 7.95 18.09
N ARG A 351 8.78 7.42 17.88
CA ARG A 351 10.01 7.93 18.51
C ARG A 351 10.91 8.75 17.58
N LEU A 352 10.57 8.87 16.27
CA LEU A 352 11.43 9.56 15.29
C LEU A 352 10.99 10.97 14.89
N GLY A 353 9.83 11.41 15.26
CA GLY A 353 9.33 12.72 14.87
C GLY A 353 10.19 13.87 15.38
N PRO A 354 10.32 14.97 14.61
CA PRO A 354 11.11 16.15 15.02
C PRO A 354 10.51 16.86 16.23
N ALA A 355 9.28 16.57 16.61
CA ALA A 355 8.55 17.05 17.77
C ALA A 355 7.52 16.02 18.22
N VAL A 356 7.00 16.16 19.44
CA VAL A 356 5.96 15.27 20.00
C VAL A 356 4.71 15.29 19.11
N ASP A 357 4.33 16.43 18.57
CA ASP A 357 3.17 16.58 17.68
C ASP A 357 3.33 15.75 16.38
N ALA A 358 4.56 15.66 15.85
CA ALA A 358 4.85 14.91 14.63
C ALA A 358 4.57 13.39 14.77
N ALA A 359 4.92 12.81 15.90
CA ALA A 359 4.61 11.41 16.22
C ALA A 359 3.10 11.22 16.34
N HIS A 360 2.42 12.14 17.03
CA HIS A 360 0.97 12.12 17.21
C HIS A 360 0.22 12.25 15.87
N ASP A 361 0.66 13.15 14.98
CA ASP A 361 0.07 13.31 13.66
C ASP A 361 0.20 12.05 12.81
N THR A 362 1.36 11.38 12.84
CA THR A 362 1.58 10.13 12.12
C THR A 362 0.71 8.99 12.66
N VAL A 363 0.59 8.87 13.99
CA VAL A 363 -0.31 7.89 14.62
C VAL A 363 -1.77 8.14 14.23
N ARG A 364 -2.21 9.41 14.23
CA ARG A 364 -3.58 9.77 13.81
C ARG A 364 -3.83 9.47 12.34
N ALA A 365 -2.86 9.75 11.48
CA ALA A 365 -2.95 9.38 10.06
C ALA A 365 -3.08 7.86 9.91
N GLY A 366 -2.27 7.08 10.61
CA GLY A 366 -2.39 5.62 10.64
C GLY A 366 -3.75 5.13 11.11
N CYS A 367 -4.31 5.73 12.16
CA CYS A 367 -5.67 5.40 12.62
C CYS A 367 -6.74 5.71 11.56
N SER A 368 -6.62 6.84 10.83
CA SER A 368 -7.54 7.18 9.74
C SER A 368 -7.50 6.13 8.63
N LEU A 369 -6.31 5.76 8.17
CA LEU A 369 -6.12 4.74 7.14
C LEU A 369 -6.75 3.40 7.53
N VAL A 370 -6.50 2.94 8.76
CA VAL A 370 -7.07 1.69 9.27
C VAL A 370 -8.60 1.75 9.31
N ARG A 371 -9.17 2.83 9.83
CA ARG A 371 -10.63 2.99 9.92
C ARG A 371 -11.27 3.01 8.54
N CYS A 372 -10.69 3.74 7.57
CA CYS A 372 -11.15 3.76 6.19
C CYS A 372 -11.06 2.38 5.52
N ALA A 373 -9.97 1.63 5.75
CA ALA A 373 -9.83 0.25 5.26
C ALA A 373 -10.86 -0.71 5.87
N LEU A 374 -11.33 -0.41 7.08
CA LEU A 374 -12.32 -1.22 7.82
C LEU A 374 -13.75 -0.69 7.70
N GLY A 375 -14.00 0.28 6.82
CA GLY A 375 -15.35 0.67 6.41
C GLY A 375 -15.84 1.99 6.96
N GLU A 376 -14.98 2.82 7.55
CA GLU A 376 -15.37 4.19 7.86
C GLU A 376 -15.62 4.96 6.55
N THR A 377 -16.74 5.64 6.50
CA THR A 377 -17.11 6.54 5.39
C THR A 377 -17.63 7.86 5.94
N LEU A 378 -17.58 8.92 5.13
CA LEU A 378 -18.10 10.23 5.53
C LEU A 378 -19.63 10.31 5.50
N LEU A 379 -20.32 9.38 4.83
CA LEU A 379 -21.78 9.38 4.61
C LEU A 379 -22.35 7.99 4.83
#